data_74cae47fe33cf5232179bdaff7e04df2
#
_entry.id   74cae47fe33cf5232179bdaff7e04df2
#
_cell.length_a   1.000
_cell.length_b   1.000
_cell.length_c   1.000
_cell.angle_alpha   90.00
_cell.angle_beta   90.00
_cell.angle_gamma   90.00
#
_symmetry.space_group_name_H-M   'P 1'
#
loop_
_entity.id
_entity.type
_entity.pdbx_description
1 polymer ?
#
loop_
_entity_poly.entity_id
_entity_poly.type
_entity_poly.pdbx_seq_one_letter_code
_entity_poly.pdbx_strand_id
1 'polypeptide(L)'
;MLVVEDEKNIRDLVCLHLGVEGYECVPVADGKEAMMIASERSFDLIILDLMLPSMDGVTITRALRRHGPNRDTPILMLTARREEADKVMGLDSGADDYLTKPFGVRELVARAAALMRRARAPLTAADGDGRPVSIRGVELDPSRRGVRVRGQLVDVTRQEFNLLYVLASNPGIVFTRERLLSRVWQEQSFVTGRSVDTLVKRLRKKIEVDPAEPELILTVWGDGYKFADA
;
A
#
# COMPACT_ATOMS: atom_id res chain seq x y z
N MET A 1 -0.26 -4.41 16.73
CA MET A 1 -0.33 -3.23 15.87
C MET A 1 0.45 -2.07 16.47
N LEU A 2 1.02 -1.18 15.67
CA LEU A 2 1.57 0.10 16.13
C LEU A 2 0.54 1.21 15.85
N VAL A 3 0.21 2.02 16.87
CA VAL A 3 -0.73 3.14 16.75
C VAL A 3 0.00 4.43 17.12
N VAL A 4 0.24 5.28 16.12
CA VAL A 4 1.01 6.52 16.26
C VAL A 4 0.08 7.71 16.04
N GLU A 5 -0.21 8.41 17.12
CA GLU A 5 -1.16 9.52 17.16
C GLU A 5 -0.82 10.41 18.36
N ASP A 6 -0.59 11.68 18.17
CA ASP A 6 -0.20 12.60 19.24
C ASP A 6 -1.36 12.97 20.16
N GLU A 7 -2.59 13.08 19.62
CA GLU A 7 -3.78 13.33 20.43
C GLU A 7 -4.14 12.10 21.29
N LYS A 8 -3.92 12.21 22.61
CA LYS A 8 -4.16 11.13 23.56
C LYS A 8 -5.55 10.51 23.44
N ASN A 9 -6.60 11.34 23.31
CA ASN A 9 -7.98 10.85 23.25
C ASN A 9 -8.25 10.02 21.99
N ILE A 10 -7.69 10.40 20.86
CA ILE A 10 -7.83 9.65 19.60
C ILE A 10 -7.03 8.36 19.68
N ARG A 11 -5.80 8.42 20.17
CA ARG A 11 -4.93 7.25 20.35
C ARG A 11 -5.56 6.20 21.28
N ASP A 12 -6.08 6.64 22.44
CA ASP A 12 -6.74 5.75 23.40
C ASP A 12 -8.02 5.14 22.83
N LEU A 13 -8.83 5.94 22.11
CA LEU A 13 -10.03 5.48 21.42
C LEU A 13 -9.71 4.40 20.37
N VAL A 14 -8.70 4.63 19.54
CA VAL A 14 -8.24 3.67 18.51
C VAL A 14 -7.78 2.38 19.18
N CYS A 15 -6.92 2.46 20.18
CA CYS A 15 -6.40 1.28 20.89
C CYS A 15 -7.51 0.51 21.61
N LEU A 16 -8.46 1.20 22.24
CA LEU A 16 -9.60 0.57 22.92
C LEU A 16 -10.42 -0.29 21.94
N HIS A 17 -10.82 0.28 20.82
CA HIS A 17 -11.68 -0.43 19.87
C HIS A 17 -10.97 -1.55 19.13
N LEU A 18 -9.70 -1.38 18.79
CA LEU A 18 -8.90 -2.47 18.24
C LEU A 18 -8.68 -3.57 19.29
N GLY A 19 -8.52 -3.21 20.57
CA GLY A 19 -8.45 -4.17 21.68
C GLY A 19 -9.73 -4.99 21.86
N VAL A 20 -10.91 -4.40 21.67
CA VAL A 20 -12.21 -5.12 21.67
C VAL A 20 -12.27 -6.16 20.55
N GLU A 21 -11.65 -5.90 19.40
CA GLU A 21 -11.53 -6.86 18.29
C GLU A 21 -10.40 -7.89 18.48
N GLY A 22 -9.74 -7.89 19.65
CA GLY A 22 -8.69 -8.85 20.00
C GLY A 22 -7.29 -8.49 19.50
N TYR A 23 -7.05 -7.25 19.09
CA TYR A 23 -5.75 -6.80 18.62
C TYR A 23 -4.93 -6.17 19.74
N GLU A 24 -3.65 -6.55 19.82
CA GLU A 24 -2.70 -5.87 20.72
C GLU A 24 -2.17 -4.60 20.06
N CYS A 25 -2.27 -3.47 20.77
CA CYS A 25 -1.81 -2.18 20.33
C CYS A 25 -0.59 -1.69 21.12
N VAL A 26 0.37 -1.12 20.43
CA VAL A 26 1.49 -0.36 21.00
C VAL A 26 1.21 1.12 20.68
N PRO A 27 0.72 1.91 21.67
CA PRO A 27 0.44 3.33 21.48
C PRO A 27 1.72 4.16 21.57
N VAL A 28 1.91 5.08 20.63
CA VAL A 28 3.04 6.01 20.56
C VAL A 28 2.53 7.41 20.20
N ALA A 29 3.12 8.45 20.81
CA ALA A 29 2.70 9.83 20.62
C ALA A 29 3.67 10.65 19.74
N ASP A 30 4.87 10.15 19.49
CA ASP A 30 5.95 10.87 18.82
C ASP A 30 6.47 10.10 17.60
N GLY A 31 6.71 10.81 16.51
CA GLY A 31 7.12 10.18 15.25
C GLY A 31 8.53 9.58 15.30
N LYS A 32 9.49 10.15 16.05
CA LYS A 32 10.82 9.57 16.19
C LYS A 32 10.81 8.32 17.05
N GLU A 33 10.02 8.32 18.13
CA GLU A 33 9.81 7.14 18.96
C GLU A 33 9.18 6.01 18.14
N ALA A 34 8.15 6.34 17.35
CA ALA A 34 7.51 5.38 16.44
C ALA A 34 8.50 4.76 15.45
N MET A 35 9.37 5.59 14.86
CA MET A 35 10.39 5.11 13.92
C MET A 35 11.42 4.19 14.61
N MET A 36 11.84 4.50 15.83
CA MET A 36 12.76 3.67 16.61
C MET A 36 12.13 2.30 16.88
N ILE A 37 10.92 2.27 17.43
CA ILE A 37 10.19 1.02 17.73
C ILE A 37 9.94 0.20 16.46
N ALA A 38 9.55 0.84 15.36
CA ALA A 38 9.28 0.16 14.10
C ALA A 38 10.55 -0.33 13.39
N SER A 39 11.74 0.18 13.70
CA SER A 39 13.00 -0.35 13.17
C SER A 39 13.45 -1.62 13.88
N GLU A 40 13.04 -1.84 15.11
CA GLU A 40 13.45 -2.97 15.95
C GLU A 40 12.41 -4.12 15.98
N ARG A 41 11.13 -3.77 15.85
CA ARG A 41 10.01 -4.71 15.98
C ARG A 41 9.11 -4.71 14.75
N SER A 42 8.70 -5.90 14.29
CA SER A 42 7.70 -6.06 13.24
C SER A 42 6.27 -5.93 13.78
N PHE A 43 5.38 -5.39 12.95
CA PHE A 43 3.96 -5.24 13.24
C PHE A 43 3.10 -5.81 12.11
N ASP A 44 1.87 -6.25 12.43
CA ASP A 44 0.91 -6.69 11.41
C ASP A 44 0.21 -5.50 10.71
N LEU A 45 0.14 -4.35 11.37
CA LEU A 45 -0.43 -3.09 10.87
C LEU A 45 0.17 -1.90 11.61
N ILE A 46 0.39 -0.82 10.90
CA ILE A 46 0.75 0.49 11.45
C ILE A 46 -0.37 1.47 11.15
N ILE A 47 -0.95 2.09 12.19
CA ILE A 47 -1.89 3.21 12.08
C ILE A 47 -1.10 4.46 12.44
N LEU A 48 -1.05 5.42 11.53
CA LEU A 48 -0.08 6.50 11.59
C LEU A 48 -0.75 7.84 11.28
N ASP A 49 -0.74 8.78 12.22
CA ASP A 49 -1.15 10.14 11.90
C ASP A 49 -0.15 10.80 10.93
N LEU A 50 -0.72 11.59 10.03
CA LEU A 50 0.06 12.40 9.10
C LEU A 50 0.86 13.47 9.83
N MET A 51 0.22 14.15 10.78
CA MET A 51 0.76 15.32 11.48
C MET A 51 1.24 14.94 12.88
N LEU A 52 2.47 14.47 13.00
CA LEU A 52 3.08 14.07 14.27
C LEU A 52 4.19 15.04 14.67
N PRO A 53 4.46 15.20 15.96
CA PRO A 53 5.62 15.91 16.44
C PRO A 53 6.91 15.16 16.06
N SER A 54 8.00 15.88 15.97
CA SER A 54 9.38 15.42 15.71
C SER A 54 9.62 14.81 14.31
N MET A 55 8.71 14.02 13.78
CA MET A 55 8.80 13.40 12.45
C MET A 55 7.39 13.10 11.92
N ASP A 56 7.03 13.66 10.77
CA ASP A 56 5.72 13.47 10.13
C ASP A 56 5.50 12.05 9.59
N GLY A 57 4.21 11.67 9.44
CA GLY A 57 3.83 10.33 9.02
C GLY A 57 4.29 9.96 7.61
N VAL A 58 4.44 10.92 6.69
CA VAL A 58 4.96 10.67 5.33
C VAL A 58 6.41 10.28 5.37
N THR A 59 7.21 11.01 6.16
CA THR A 59 8.63 10.74 6.34
C THR A 59 8.85 9.38 6.97
N ILE A 60 8.06 9.02 8.01
CA ILE A 60 8.10 7.69 8.64
C ILE A 60 7.76 6.61 7.60
N THR A 61 6.66 6.78 6.88
CA THR A 61 6.21 5.80 5.88
C THR A 61 7.28 5.57 4.81
N ARG A 62 7.88 6.63 4.28
CA ARG A 62 8.96 6.53 3.29
C ARG A 62 10.19 5.80 3.84
N ALA A 63 10.54 6.06 5.09
CA ALA A 63 11.67 5.38 5.74
C ALA A 63 11.38 3.88 5.91
N LEU A 64 10.20 3.51 6.40
CA LEU A 64 9.77 2.12 6.56
C LEU A 64 9.76 1.36 5.23
N ARG A 65 9.33 2.00 4.13
CA ARG A 65 9.28 1.37 2.79
C ARG A 65 10.64 1.12 2.16
N ARG A 66 11.70 1.75 2.65
CA ARG A 66 13.04 1.55 2.11
C ARG A 66 13.65 0.23 2.55
N HIS A 67 13.62 -0.07 3.84
CA HIS A 67 14.19 -1.31 4.41
C HIS A 67 13.70 -1.51 5.84
N GLY A 68 13.91 -2.71 6.38
CA GLY A 68 13.58 -3.06 7.76
C GLY A 68 12.39 -4.03 7.89
N PRO A 69 12.06 -4.42 9.14
CA PRO A 69 11.07 -5.47 9.41
C PRO A 69 9.63 -5.06 9.02
N ASN A 70 9.35 -3.75 8.87
CA ASN A 70 8.03 -3.22 8.55
C ASN A 70 7.89 -2.71 7.11
N ARG A 71 8.82 -3.08 6.22
CA ARG A 71 8.79 -2.64 4.83
C ARG A 71 7.48 -2.97 4.12
N ASP A 72 6.97 -4.18 4.31
CA ASP A 72 5.74 -4.69 3.71
C ASP A 72 4.53 -4.65 4.66
N THR A 73 4.72 -4.16 5.88
CA THR A 73 3.64 -3.97 6.84
C THR A 73 2.64 -2.96 6.30
N PRO A 74 1.33 -3.27 6.26
CA PRO A 74 0.32 -2.32 5.83
C PRO A 74 0.31 -1.08 6.73
N ILE A 75 0.13 0.09 6.12
CA ILE A 75 0.06 1.38 6.81
C ILE A 75 -1.27 2.05 6.49
N LEU A 76 -2.07 2.28 7.54
CA LEU A 76 -3.27 3.13 7.51
C LEU A 76 -2.89 4.52 7.98
N MET A 77 -2.94 5.49 7.08
CA MET A 77 -2.65 6.89 7.41
C MET A 77 -3.90 7.62 7.91
N LEU A 78 -3.82 8.27 9.07
CA LEU A 78 -4.85 9.19 9.54
C LEU A 78 -4.52 10.62 9.06
N THR A 79 -5.53 11.39 8.64
CA THR A 79 -5.31 12.74 8.11
C THR A 79 -6.45 13.68 8.46
N ALA A 80 -6.15 14.95 8.78
CA ALA A 80 -7.13 15.95 9.17
C ALA A 80 -8.02 16.46 8.02
N ARG A 81 -7.56 16.37 6.75
CA ARG A 81 -8.27 16.90 5.58
C ARG A 81 -8.22 15.99 4.37
N ARG A 82 -9.34 15.94 3.62
CA ARG A 82 -9.38 15.27 2.29
C ARG A 82 -8.35 15.83 1.32
N GLU A 83 -8.15 17.16 1.30
CA GLU A 83 -7.17 17.82 0.44
C GLU A 83 -5.72 17.45 0.81
N GLU A 84 -5.43 17.24 2.09
CA GLU A 84 -4.14 16.74 2.55
C GLU A 84 -3.96 15.27 2.18
N ALA A 85 -5.00 14.43 2.35
CA ALA A 85 -4.98 13.05 1.86
C ALA A 85 -4.74 13.00 0.35
N ASP A 86 -5.37 13.86 -0.42
CA ASP A 86 -5.17 13.95 -1.87
C ASP A 86 -3.75 14.39 -2.25
N LYS A 87 -3.18 15.36 -1.53
CA LYS A 87 -1.78 15.80 -1.70
C LYS A 87 -0.78 14.71 -1.31
N VAL A 88 -1.02 14.05 -0.18
CA VAL A 88 -0.14 12.98 0.33
C VAL A 88 -0.22 11.73 -0.53
N MET A 89 -1.41 11.38 -1.04
CA MET A 89 -1.55 10.31 -2.05
C MET A 89 -0.80 10.66 -3.35
N GLY A 90 -0.80 11.93 -3.75
CA GLY A 90 0.00 12.41 -4.89
C GLY A 90 1.52 12.43 -4.64
N LEU A 91 1.98 12.40 -3.39
CA LEU A 91 3.39 12.54 -2.99
C LEU A 91 4.13 11.21 -2.79
N ASP A 92 3.66 10.08 -3.31
CA ASP A 92 4.37 8.79 -3.18
C ASP A 92 4.71 8.41 -1.71
N SER A 93 3.79 8.62 -0.76
CA SER A 93 4.07 8.38 0.65
C SER A 93 4.40 6.92 1.00
N GLY A 94 3.80 5.95 0.32
CA GLY A 94 3.96 4.53 0.62
C GLY A 94 2.85 3.95 1.52
N ALA A 95 1.89 4.75 1.97
CA ALA A 95 0.74 4.25 2.72
C ALA A 95 -0.18 3.37 1.84
N ASP A 96 -0.87 2.44 2.48
CA ASP A 96 -1.74 1.46 1.82
C ASP A 96 -3.21 1.89 1.81
N ASP A 97 -3.63 2.69 2.80
CA ASP A 97 -4.95 3.30 2.87
C ASP A 97 -4.91 4.60 3.69
N TYR A 98 -5.95 5.41 3.58
CA TYR A 98 -6.10 6.70 4.28
C TYR A 98 -7.47 6.79 4.94
N LEU A 99 -7.51 7.42 6.11
CA LEU A 99 -8.72 7.68 6.85
C LEU A 99 -8.74 9.15 7.32
N THR A 100 -9.75 9.90 6.89
CA THR A 100 -9.86 11.32 7.24
C THR A 100 -10.52 11.53 8.60
N LYS A 101 -9.93 12.40 9.42
CA LYS A 101 -10.51 12.89 10.67
C LYS A 101 -11.58 13.97 10.38
N PRO A 102 -12.72 13.99 11.10
CA PRO A 102 -13.15 12.99 12.07
C PRO A 102 -13.63 11.70 11.39
N PHE A 103 -13.30 10.55 11.95
CA PHE A 103 -13.68 9.24 11.42
C PHE A 103 -14.60 8.47 12.38
N GLY A 104 -15.41 7.60 11.80
CA GLY A 104 -16.18 6.63 12.57
C GLY A 104 -15.30 5.46 13.03
N VAL A 105 -15.45 5.06 14.31
CA VAL A 105 -14.68 3.93 14.86
C VAL A 105 -14.91 2.63 14.08
N ARG A 106 -16.15 2.37 13.64
CA ARG A 106 -16.48 1.20 12.80
C ARG A 106 -15.72 1.22 11.47
N GLU A 107 -15.54 2.38 10.87
CA GLU A 107 -14.78 2.55 9.65
C GLU A 107 -13.30 2.26 9.87
N LEU A 108 -12.71 2.79 10.94
CA LEU A 108 -11.32 2.53 11.30
C LEU A 108 -11.08 1.03 11.49
N VAL A 109 -11.90 0.36 12.29
CA VAL A 109 -11.79 -1.09 12.55
C VAL A 109 -11.94 -1.89 11.27
N ALA A 110 -12.92 -1.57 10.43
CA ALA A 110 -13.13 -2.24 9.16
C ALA A 110 -11.93 -2.11 8.23
N ARG A 111 -11.33 -0.91 8.13
CA ARG A 111 -10.12 -0.65 7.33
C ARG A 111 -8.91 -1.40 7.87
N ALA A 112 -8.70 -1.38 9.19
CA ALA A 112 -7.61 -2.10 9.84
C ALA A 112 -7.69 -3.61 9.58
N ALA A 113 -8.87 -4.21 9.82
CA ALA A 113 -9.11 -5.63 9.56
C ALA A 113 -8.87 -6.00 8.10
N ALA A 114 -9.27 -5.12 7.21
CA ALA A 114 -9.10 -5.26 5.79
C ALA A 114 -7.62 -5.27 5.35
N LEU A 115 -6.83 -4.33 5.82
CA LEU A 115 -5.40 -4.25 5.54
C LEU A 115 -4.67 -5.49 6.04
N MET A 116 -4.99 -5.96 7.25
CA MET A 116 -4.38 -7.15 7.82
C MET A 116 -4.74 -8.45 7.09
N ARG A 117 -5.99 -8.60 6.66
CA ARG A 117 -6.41 -9.76 5.86
C ARG A 117 -5.61 -9.83 4.57
N ARG A 118 -5.39 -8.71 3.88
CA ARG A 118 -4.57 -8.63 2.66
C ARG A 118 -3.11 -9.00 2.91
N ALA A 119 -2.55 -8.55 4.03
CA ALA A 119 -1.18 -8.88 4.39
C ALA A 119 -0.95 -10.39 4.57
N ARG A 120 -2.01 -11.16 4.86
CA ARG A 120 -1.96 -12.62 5.07
C ARG A 120 -2.43 -13.42 3.85
N ALA A 121 -3.20 -12.82 2.94
CA ALA A 121 -3.76 -13.55 1.80
C ALA A 121 -2.65 -13.98 0.81
N PRO A 122 -2.64 -15.26 0.39
CA PRO A 122 -1.84 -15.69 -0.74
C PRO A 122 -2.39 -15.04 -2.03
N LEU A 123 -1.56 -14.93 -3.07
CA LEU A 123 -2.04 -14.60 -4.42
C LEU A 123 -3.02 -15.70 -4.84
N THR A 124 -4.24 -15.32 -5.21
CA THR A 124 -5.27 -16.27 -5.65
C THR A 124 -5.11 -16.57 -7.14
N ALA A 125 -5.67 -17.69 -7.60
CA ALA A 125 -5.72 -18.02 -9.03
C ALA A 125 -6.43 -16.95 -9.88
N ALA A 126 -7.25 -16.09 -9.26
CA ALA A 126 -7.88 -14.93 -9.92
C ALA A 126 -6.87 -13.80 -10.22
N ASP A 127 -5.73 -13.78 -9.52
CA ASP A 127 -4.67 -12.77 -9.69
C ASP A 127 -3.63 -13.19 -10.75
N GLY A 128 -3.70 -14.40 -11.23
CA GLY A 128 -2.77 -15.11 -12.10
C GLY A 128 -2.56 -16.53 -11.56
N ASP A 129 -2.27 -17.51 -12.41
CA ASP A 129 -2.17 -18.96 -12.07
C ASP A 129 -1.11 -19.32 -11.02
N GLY A 130 -0.54 -18.35 -10.31
CA GLY A 130 0.58 -18.57 -9.38
C GLY A 130 1.88 -18.96 -10.11
N ARG A 131 1.92 -18.84 -11.43
CA ARG A 131 3.07 -19.20 -12.27
C ARG A 131 4.02 -18.01 -12.44
N PRO A 132 5.33 -18.27 -12.60
CA PRO A 132 6.25 -17.22 -13.03
C PRO A 132 5.81 -16.62 -14.34
N VAL A 133 5.94 -15.29 -14.45
CA VAL A 133 5.63 -14.51 -15.66
C VAL A 133 6.93 -13.95 -16.22
N SER A 134 7.14 -14.11 -17.52
CA SER A 134 8.26 -13.47 -18.23
C SER A 134 7.73 -12.80 -19.50
N ILE A 135 7.75 -11.45 -19.51
CA ILE A 135 7.19 -10.65 -20.61
C ILE A 135 7.95 -9.32 -20.73
N ARG A 136 8.33 -8.92 -21.94
CA ARG A 136 8.99 -7.64 -22.26
C ARG A 136 10.15 -7.28 -21.31
N GLY A 137 10.95 -8.31 -20.93
CA GLY A 137 12.07 -8.14 -20.01
C GLY A 137 11.70 -7.96 -18.54
N VAL A 138 10.42 -8.17 -18.18
CA VAL A 138 9.95 -8.25 -16.81
C VAL A 138 9.75 -9.71 -16.43
N GLU A 139 10.40 -10.15 -15.37
CA GLU A 139 10.30 -11.50 -14.80
C GLU A 139 9.71 -11.40 -13.40
N LEU A 140 8.65 -12.17 -13.13
CA LEU A 140 7.93 -12.19 -11.87
C LEU A 140 7.92 -13.60 -11.30
N ASP A 141 8.42 -13.76 -10.08
CA ASP A 141 8.32 -15.00 -9.29
C ASP A 141 7.30 -14.81 -8.15
N PRO A 142 6.08 -15.34 -8.27
CA PRO A 142 5.06 -15.18 -7.25
C PRO A 142 5.38 -15.92 -5.94
N SER A 143 6.19 -16.97 -5.98
CA SER A 143 6.56 -17.75 -4.78
C SER A 143 7.49 -16.97 -3.86
N ARG A 144 8.36 -16.14 -4.43
CA ARG A 144 9.33 -15.30 -3.73
C ARG A 144 8.96 -13.82 -3.77
N ARG A 145 7.89 -13.45 -4.47
CA ARG A 145 7.56 -12.06 -4.83
C ARG A 145 8.75 -11.31 -5.45
N GLY A 146 9.56 -12.05 -6.21
CA GLY A 146 10.71 -11.52 -6.90
C GLY A 146 10.32 -10.82 -8.19
N VAL A 147 10.91 -9.64 -8.43
CA VAL A 147 10.76 -8.90 -9.69
C VAL A 147 12.14 -8.65 -10.27
N ARG A 148 12.32 -9.02 -11.53
CA ARG A 148 13.48 -8.60 -12.34
C ARG A 148 12.98 -7.80 -13.52
N VAL A 149 13.68 -6.75 -13.85
CA VAL A 149 13.43 -5.95 -15.05
C VAL A 149 14.73 -5.80 -15.80
N ARG A 150 14.76 -6.22 -17.07
CA ARG A 150 15.98 -6.24 -17.88
C ARG A 150 17.16 -6.93 -17.17
N GLY A 151 16.86 -8.05 -16.47
CA GLY A 151 17.84 -8.84 -15.72
C GLY A 151 18.24 -8.28 -14.35
N GLN A 152 17.85 -7.06 -14.00
CA GLN A 152 18.15 -6.43 -12.71
C GLN A 152 17.04 -6.69 -11.71
N LEU A 153 17.40 -7.03 -10.47
CA LEU A 153 16.45 -7.18 -9.38
C LEU A 153 15.84 -5.82 -9.01
N VAL A 154 14.52 -5.75 -9.02
CA VAL A 154 13.76 -4.55 -8.67
C VAL A 154 13.06 -4.75 -7.34
N ASP A 155 13.27 -3.81 -6.45
CA ASP A 155 12.71 -3.85 -5.11
C ASP A 155 11.30 -3.26 -5.12
N VAL A 156 10.29 -4.12 -4.90
CA VAL A 156 8.87 -3.74 -4.87
C VAL A 156 8.22 -4.13 -3.55
N THR A 157 7.25 -3.34 -3.11
CA THR A 157 6.38 -3.71 -1.98
C THR A 157 5.40 -4.81 -2.42
N ARG A 158 4.75 -5.45 -1.44
CA ARG A 158 3.75 -6.49 -1.70
C ARG A 158 2.61 -5.99 -2.62
N GLN A 159 2.11 -4.79 -2.40
CA GLN A 159 1.03 -4.23 -3.23
C GLN A 159 1.50 -3.90 -4.65
N GLU A 160 2.71 -3.37 -4.78
CA GLU A 160 3.32 -3.12 -6.10
C GLU A 160 3.52 -4.43 -6.85
N PHE A 161 3.99 -5.49 -6.17
CA PHE A 161 4.10 -6.82 -6.76
C PHE A 161 2.74 -7.34 -7.25
N ASN A 162 1.72 -7.29 -6.40
CA ASN A 162 0.38 -7.78 -6.73
C ASN A 162 -0.21 -7.07 -7.95
N LEU A 163 -0.11 -5.73 -7.99
CA LEU A 163 -0.59 -4.96 -9.14
C LEU A 163 0.17 -5.32 -10.42
N LEU A 164 1.49 -5.37 -10.35
CA LEU A 164 2.33 -5.72 -11.50
C LEU A 164 2.03 -7.15 -11.98
N TYR A 165 1.85 -8.08 -11.06
CA TYR A 165 1.54 -9.47 -11.37
C TYR A 165 0.18 -9.63 -12.06
N VAL A 166 -0.87 -8.94 -11.55
CA VAL A 166 -2.20 -8.93 -12.19
C VAL A 166 -2.12 -8.39 -13.62
N LEU A 167 -1.41 -7.29 -13.83
CA LEU A 167 -1.30 -6.68 -15.15
C LEU A 167 -0.44 -7.51 -16.11
N ALA A 168 0.74 -7.95 -15.68
CA ALA A 168 1.67 -8.70 -16.51
C ALA A 168 1.23 -10.14 -16.82
N SER A 169 0.40 -10.75 -15.96
CA SER A 169 -0.23 -12.04 -16.24
C SER A 169 -1.36 -11.95 -17.27
N ASN A 170 -1.79 -10.73 -17.64
CA ASN A 170 -2.87 -10.48 -18.59
C ASN A 170 -2.49 -9.37 -19.58
N PRO A 171 -1.44 -9.58 -20.40
CA PRO A 171 -0.96 -8.55 -21.32
C PRO A 171 -2.05 -8.13 -22.32
N GLY A 172 -2.10 -6.86 -22.66
CA GLY A 172 -3.09 -6.28 -23.57
C GLY A 172 -4.48 -6.07 -22.98
N ILE A 173 -4.83 -6.76 -21.88
CA ILE A 173 -6.14 -6.61 -21.25
C ILE A 173 -6.22 -5.32 -20.45
N VAL A 174 -7.23 -4.51 -20.75
CA VAL A 174 -7.52 -3.28 -20.00
C VAL A 174 -8.25 -3.62 -18.71
N PHE A 175 -7.71 -3.16 -17.60
CA PHE A 175 -8.34 -3.24 -16.28
C PHE A 175 -8.82 -1.87 -15.86
N THR A 176 -10.12 -1.75 -15.54
CA THR A 176 -10.64 -0.53 -14.92
C THR A 176 -10.04 -0.35 -13.52
N ARG A 177 -10.07 0.87 -13.01
CA ARG A 177 -9.60 1.16 -11.65
C ARG A 177 -10.33 0.34 -10.59
N GLU A 178 -11.64 0.18 -10.75
CA GLU A 178 -12.49 -0.64 -9.86
C GLU A 178 -12.08 -2.12 -9.91
N ARG A 179 -11.81 -2.63 -11.12
CA ARG A 179 -11.38 -4.03 -11.30
C ARG A 179 -9.99 -4.26 -10.71
N LEU A 180 -9.09 -3.30 -10.80
CA LEU A 180 -7.78 -3.37 -10.13
C LEU A 180 -7.93 -3.26 -8.61
N LEU A 181 -8.82 -2.38 -8.14
CA LEU A 181 -9.14 -2.30 -6.72
C LEU A 181 -9.65 -3.63 -6.18
N SER A 182 -10.64 -4.24 -6.82
CA SER A 182 -11.19 -5.53 -6.36
C SER A 182 -10.14 -6.64 -6.36
N ARG A 183 -9.24 -6.68 -7.34
CA ARG A 183 -8.19 -7.71 -7.43
C ARG A 183 -7.01 -7.47 -6.49
N VAL A 184 -6.46 -6.26 -6.49
CA VAL A 184 -5.27 -5.94 -5.69
C VAL A 184 -5.64 -5.64 -4.24
N TRP A 185 -6.85 -5.08 -4.00
CA TRP A 185 -7.37 -4.73 -2.67
C TRP A 185 -8.54 -5.61 -2.19
N GLN A 186 -8.94 -6.66 -2.97
CA GLN A 186 -9.95 -7.67 -2.61
C GLN A 186 -11.24 -7.05 -1.99
N GLU A 187 -12.11 -6.51 -2.85
CA GLU A 187 -13.47 -6.02 -2.52
C GLU A 187 -13.59 -5.23 -1.22
N GLN A 188 -13.15 -3.98 -1.21
CA GLN A 188 -13.39 -3.12 -0.07
C GLN A 188 -13.84 -1.72 -0.45
N SER A 189 -14.98 -1.36 0.12
CA SER A 189 -15.77 -0.16 -0.15
C SER A 189 -15.08 1.19 0.13
N PHE A 190 -13.86 1.19 0.65
CA PHE A 190 -13.23 2.40 1.19
C PHE A 190 -11.97 2.87 0.46
N VAL A 191 -11.39 2.04 -0.41
CA VAL A 191 -10.23 2.40 -1.23
C VAL A 191 -10.71 2.98 -2.56
N THR A 192 -10.17 4.11 -2.97
CA THR A 192 -10.61 4.80 -4.20
C THR A 192 -9.71 4.48 -5.38
N GLY A 193 -10.18 4.75 -6.60
CA GLY A 193 -9.39 4.62 -7.83
C GLY A 193 -8.05 5.37 -7.79
N ARG A 194 -7.93 6.44 -7.01
CA ARG A 194 -6.68 7.19 -6.78
C ARG A 194 -5.56 6.35 -6.15
N SER A 195 -5.90 5.36 -5.34
CA SER A 195 -4.89 4.44 -4.77
C SER A 195 -4.24 3.59 -5.85
N VAL A 196 -4.99 3.21 -6.89
CA VAL A 196 -4.47 2.51 -8.08
C VAL A 196 -3.51 3.43 -8.84
N ASP A 197 -3.92 4.68 -9.11
CA ASP A 197 -3.11 5.64 -9.87
C ASP A 197 -1.76 5.90 -9.17
N THR A 198 -1.78 6.02 -7.84
CA THR A 198 -0.57 6.20 -7.03
C THR A 198 0.34 4.97 -7.11
N LEU A 199 -0.23 3.77 -7.02
CA LEU A 199 0.54 2.54 -7.08
C LEU A 199 1.16 2.32 -8.47
N VAL A 200 0.41 2.62 -9.55
CA VAL A 200 0.92 2.61 -10.93
C VAL A 200 2.09 3.60 -11.08
N LYS A 201 1.94 4.82 -10.57
CA LYS A 201 3.01 5.82 -10.62
C LYS A 201 4.28 5.36 -9.93
N ARG A 202 4.17 4.69 -8.76
CA ARG A 202 5.33 4.12 -8.05
C ARG A 202 5.97 2.99 -8.84
N LEU A 203 5.17 2.08 -9.39
CA LEU A 203 5.67 0.99 -10.21
C LEU A 203 6.42 1.52 -11.42
N ARG A 204 5.85 2.46 -12.15
CA ARG A 204 6.52 3.07 -13.31
C ARG A 204 7.90 3.62 -12.97
N LYS A 205 8.05 4.32 -11.83
CA LYS A 205 9.35 4.81 -11.37
C LYS A 205 10.39 3.70 -11.14
N LYS A 206 9.96 2.48 -10.89
CA LYS A 206 10.83 1.34 -10.61
C LYS A 206 11.13 0.47 -11.81
N ILE A 207 10.19 0.36 -12.76
CA ILE A 207 10.28 -0.62 -13.85
C ILE A 207 10.41 0.00 -15.25
N GLU A 208 9.95 1.23 -15.46
CA GLU A 208 10.07 1.92 -16.75
C GLU A 208 11.47 2.53 -16.91
N VAL A 209 11.88 2.75 -18.15
CA VAL A 209 13.07 3.55 -18.48
C VAL A 209 12.77 5.02 -18.23
N ASP A 210 11.65 5.48 -18.79
CA ASP A 210 11.08 6.79 -18.52
C ASP A 210 9.67 6.66 -17.96
N PRO A 211 9.44 7.02 -16.69
CA PRO A 211 8.10 6.98 -16.09
C PRO A 211 7.08 7.92 -16.74
N ALA A 212 7.54 8.96 -17.46
CA ALA A 212 6.68 9.90 -18.18
C ALA A 212 6.21 9.34 -19.52
N GLU A 213 7.03 8.48 -20.15
CA GLU A 213 6.72 7.77 -21.40
C GLU A 213 6.72 6.24 -21.15
N PRO A 214 5.73 5.70 -20.41
CA PRO A 214 5.74 4.31 -20.01
C PRO A 214 5.51 3.36 -21.19
N GLU A 215 6.34 2.31 -21.27
CA GLU A 215 6.28 1.26 -22.29
C GLU A 215 5.71 -0.06 -21.76
N LEU A 216 5.71 -0.29 -20.45
CA LEU A 216 5.27 -1.54 -19.82
C LEU A 216 3.85 -1.43 -19.26
N ILE A 217 3.59 -0.44 -18.39
CA ILE A 217 2.25 -0.19 -17.84
C ILE A 217 1.64 1.00 -18.55
N LEU A 218 0.69 0.75 -19.43
CA LEU A 218 0.06 1.76 -20.28
C LEU A 218 -1.22 2.31 -19.64
N THR A 219 -1.46 3.62 -19.80
CA THR A 219 -2.73 4.23 -19.44
C THR A 219 -3.68 4.15 -20.63
N VAL A 220 -4.90 3.65 -20.38
CA VAL A 220 -6.02 3.73 -21.32
C VAL A 220 -6.94 4.82 -20.79
N TRP A 221 -6.93 5.97 -21.46
CA TRP A 221 -7.65 7.16 -21.00
C TRP A 221 -9.15 6.91 -20.90
N GLY A 222 -9.73 7.25 -19.77
CA GLY A 222 -11.14 6.98 -19.45
C GLY A 222 -11.38 5.61 -18.81
N ASP A 223 -10.61 4.57 -19.16
CA ASP A 223 -10.87 3.19 -18.76
C ASP A 223 -9.97 2.73 -17.58
N GLY A 224 -8.64 2.86 -17.69
CA GLY A 224 -7.76 2.39 -16.64
C GLY A 224 -6.34 2.09 -17.11
N TYR A 225 -5.86 0.87 -16.83
CA TYR A 225 -4.48 0.47 -17.09
C TYR A 225 -4.40 -0.91 -17.74
N LYS A 226 -3.37 -1.12 -18.56
CA LYS A 226 -3.00 -2.44 -19.09
C LYS A 226 -1.49 -2.64 -19.03
N PHE A 227 -1.03 -3.89 -19.01
CA PHE A 227 0.34 -4.20 -19.40
C PHE A 227 0.44 -4.19 -20.93
N ALA A 228 1.54 -3.75 -21.46
CA ALA A 228 1.77 -3.74 -22.91
C ALA A 228 1.62 -5.15 -23.47
N ASP A 229 1.18 -5.23 -24.72
CA ASP A 229 1.04 -6.49 -25.45
C ASP A 229 2.41 -7.20 -25.57
N ALA A 230 2.40 -8.52 -25.71
CA ALA A 230 3.59 -9.36 -25.79
C ALA A 230 4.43 -9.08 -27.03
#